data_8eca62a317ed99580e1aa31a7613687a
#
_entry.id   8eca62a317ed99580e1aa31a7613687a
#
_cell.length_a   1.000
_cell.length_b   1.000
_cell.length_c   1.000
_cell.angle_alpha   90.00
_cell.angle_beta   90.00
_cell.angle_gamma   90.00
#
_symmetry.space_group_name_H-M   'P 1'
#
loop_
_entity.id
_entity.type
_entity.pdbx_description
1 polymer ?
#
loop_
_entity_poly.entity_id
_entity_poly.type
_entity_poly.pdbx_seq_one_letter_code
_entity_poly.pdbx_strand_id
1 'polypeptide(L)'
;FPYTTLFRSMRMIKINPFSLQHIPNPTEEMKLTALRENGLVLEFIDHPTKEMKLVALKNTAKAIQFIPDAPKELLEQAVHKSWTNLAYIKHPPEWLIMEAISQSGWAIQYAENPSEELQMAAIEQNYDAIRYIKHPTPRVQAAAAAINYTALRYIDKPSFEAQCIAIANNEQAIRLFVDTDTETLLTFLKINILVIRYLPRNRLVSNDDLKRVLKETLSRDDVPEKYVRDFIDCRRIETDYGWSPVDKLLFVYRYGSRKAKQITVDEKLKIQ
;
A
#
# COMPACT_ATOMS: atom_id res chain seq x y z
N PHE A 1 -55.07 -14.13 29.14
CA PHE A 1 -54.84 -15.05 28.01
C PHE A 1 -53.35 -14.95 27.58
N PRO A 2 -52.47 -15.84 28.05
CA PRO A 2 -51.03 -15.73 27.76
C PRO A 2 -50.70 -15.96 26.27
N TYR A 3 -51.48 -16.77 25.54
CA TYR A 3 -51.25 -17.10 24.14
C TYR A 3 -51.41 -15.90 23.16
N THR A 4 -52.35 -15.00 23.47
CA THR A 4 -52.58 -13.83 22.63
C THR A 4 -51.44 -12.81 22.74
N THR A 5 -50.86 -12.68 23.94
CA THR A 5 -49.72 -11.78 24.19
C THR A 5 -48.46 -12.32 23.57
N LEU A 6 -48.21 -13.62 23.66
CA LEU A 6 -47.06 -14.29 23.01
C LEU A 6 -47.12 -14.14 21.49
N PHE A 7 -48.27 -14.44 20.87
CA PHE A 7 -48.44 -14.31 19.43
C PHE A 7 -48.27 -12.86 18.95
N ARG A 8 -48.81 -11.90 19.73
CA ARG A 8 -48.65 -10.47 19.41
C ARG A 8 -47.21 -10.02 19.48
N SER A 9 -46.47 -10.43 20.51
CA SER A 9 -45.04 -10.12 20.68
C SER A 9 -44.19 -10.72 19.57
N MET A 10 -44.42 -11.97 19.21
CA MET A 10 -43.71 -12.61 18.07
C MET A 10 -43.96 -11.91 16.73
N ARG A 11 -45.20 -11.45 16.49
CA ARG A 11 -45.54 -10.67 15.30
C ARG A 11 -44.82 -9.31 15.30
N MET A 12 -44.74 -8.63 16.43
CA MET A 12 -44.04 -7.37 16.60
C MET A 12 -42.56 -7.54 16.29
N ILE A 13 -41.89 -8.60 16.79
CA ILE A 13 -40.50 -8.92 16.59
C ILE A 13 -40.23 -9.14 15.09
N LYS A 14 -41.07 -9.85 14.37
CA LYS A 14 -40.94 -10.10 12.92
C LYS A 14 -41.08 -8.83 12.09
N ILE A 15 -41.88 -7.85 12.54
CA ILE A 15 -42.06 -6.55 11.87
C ILE A 15 -40.90 -5.63 12.21
N ASN A 16 -40.51 -5.57 13.48
CA ASN A 16 -39.40 -4.78 13.98
C ASN A 16 -38.63 -5.57 15.05
N PRO A 17 -37.47 -6.17 14.74
CA PRO A 17 -36.68 -6.95 15.68
C PRO A 17 -36.30 -6.19 16.95
N PHE A 18 -36.10 -4.87 16.84
CA PHE A 18 -35.75 -4.01 17.96
C PHE A 18 -36.90 -3.85 18.98
N SER A 19 -38.13 -4.29 18.67
CA SER A 19 -39.22 -4.35 19.64
C SER A 19 -38.90 -5.27 20.81
N LEU A 20 -37.89 -6.16 20.68
CA LEU A 20 -37.44 -7.05 21.74
C LEU A 20 -37.10 -6.28 23.03
N GLN A 21 -36.47 -5.10 22.94
CA GLN A 21 -36.07 -4.27 24.07
C GLN A 21 -37.24 -3.84 24.96
N HIS A 22 -38.47 -3.83 24.42
CA HIS A 22 -39.68 -3.41 25.15
C HIS A 22 -40.49 -4.57 25.67
N ILE A 23 -40.06 -5.82 25.44
CA ILE A 23 -40.77 -7.01 25.91
C ILE A 23 -40.19 -7.43 27.26
N PRO A 24 -40.94 -7.36 28.38
CA PRO A 24 -40.47 -7.83 29.67
C PRO A 24 -40.26 -9.34 29.63
N ASN A 25 -39.09 -9.82 30.06
CA ASN A 25 -38.71 -11.23 30.12
C ASN A 25 -38.93 -11.99 28.80
N PRO A 26 -38.30 -11.60 27.69
CA PRO A 26 -38.47 -12.25 26.43
C PRO A 26 -37.97 -13.70 26.45
N THR A 27 -38.74 -14.61 25.86
CA THR A 27 -38.37 -16.04 25.78
C THR A 27 -37.14 -16.23 24.88
N GLU A 28 -36.45 -17.38 25.01
CA GLU A 28 -35.32 -17.71 24.13
C GLU A 28 -35.71 -17.73 22.64
N GLU A 29 -36.90 -18.26 22.35
CA GLU A 29 -37.45 -18.28 21.00
C GLU A 29 -37.65 -16.86 20.42
N MET A 30 -38.15 -15.93 21.25
CA MET A 30 -38.27 -14.51 20.87
C MET A 30 -36.92 -13.88 20.59
N LYS A 31 -35.92 -14.11 21.44
CA LYS A 31 -34.55 -13.64 21.26
C LYS A 31 -33.93 -14.18 19.96
N LEU A 32 -34.00 -15.48 19.76
CA LEU A 32 -33.50 -16.12 18.52
C LEU A 32 -34.23 -15.64 17.27
N THR A 33 -35.53 -15.43 17.33
CA THR A 33 -36.31 -14.89 16.20
C THR A 33 -35.86 -13.46 15.88
N ALA A 34 -35.70 -12.60 16.86
CA ALA A 34 -35.20 -11.24 16.67
C ALA A 34 -33.79 -11.23 16.04
N LEU A 35 -32.88 -12.09 16.53
CA LEU A 35 -31.53 -12.21 16.04
C LEU A 35 -31.44 -12.76 14.60
N ARG A 36 -32.38 -13.59 14.18
CA ARG A 36 -32.49 -14.06 12.79
C ARG A 36 -32.91 -12.94 11.83
N GLU A 37 -33.74 -12.02 12.31
CA GLU A 37 -34.17 -10.86 11.51
C GLU A 37 -33.09 -9.75 11.50
N ASN A 38 -32.47 -9.47 12.66
CA ASN A 38 -31.37 -8.50 12.77
C ASN A 38 -30.41 -8.84 13.93
N GLY A 39 -29.16 -9.18 13.59
CA GLY A 39 -28.15 -9.55 14.57
C GLY A 39 -27.76 -8.42 15.56
N LEU A 40 -28.00 -7.14 15.22
CA LEU A 40 -27.70 -6.01 16.13
C LEU A 40 -28.60 -5.98 17.37
N VAL A 41 -29.71 -6.69 17.35
CA VAL A 41 -30.57 -6.86 18.55
C VAL A 41 -29.82 -7.53 19.71
N LEU A 42 -28.67 -8.15 19.45
CA LEU A 42 -27.78 -8.71 20.47
C LEU A 42 -27.43 -7.70 21.57
N GLU A 43 -27.40 -6.41 21.24
CA GLU A 43 -27.19 -5.30 22.17
C GLU A 43 -28.16 -5.32 23.37
N PHE A 44 -29.40 -5.79 23.16
CA PHE A 44 -30.47 -5.77 24.15
C PHE A 44 -30.64 -7.13 24.83
N ILE A 45 -29.72 -8.06 24.66
CA ILE A 45 -29.81 -9.40 25.25
C ILE A 45 -28.74 -9.55 26.33
N ASP A 46 -29.17 -9.53 27.59
CA ASP A 46 -28.28 -9.85 28.70
C ASP A 46 -27.87 -11.31 28.66
N HIS A 47 -26.60 -11.59 28.88
CA HIS A 47 -26.01 -12.94 28.91
C HIS A 47 -26.40 -13.83 27.71
N PRO A 48 -26.09 -13.41 26.45
CA PRO A 48 -26.45 -14.18 25.27
C PRO A 48 -25.74 -15.54 25.23
N THR A 49 -26.51 -16.60 24.90
CA THR A 49 -25.95 -17.94 24.74
C THR A 49 -25.01 -18.02 23.52
N LYS A 50 -24.20 -19.09 23.44
CA LYS A 50 -23.32 -19.32 22.28
C LYS A 50 -24.13 -19.38 20.98
N GLU A 51 -25.29 -20.02 21.00
CA GLU A 51 -26.20 -20.10 19.85
C GLU A 51 -26.68 -18.71 19.42
N MET A 52 -27.11 -17.87 20.36
CA MET A 52 -27.57 -16.51 20.08
C MET A 52 -26.47 -15.68 19.43
N LYS A 53 -25.22 -15.76 19.92
CA LYS A 53 -24.05 -15.09 19.34
C LYS A 53 -23.81 -15.54 17.90
N LEU A 54 -23.86 -16.84 17.65
CA LEU A 54 -23.69 -17.41 16.30
C LEU A 54 -24.80 -16.95 15.32
N VAL A 55 -26.06 -16.98 15.77
CA VAL A 55 -27.20 -16.53 14.97
C VAL A 55 -27.07 -15.04 14.65
N ALA A 56 -26.72 -14.22 15.63
CA ALA A 56 -26.51 -12.80 15.42
C ALA A 56 -25.43 -12.51 14.37
N LEU A 57 -24.26 -13.15 14.49
CA LEU A 57 -23.15 -12.98 13.55
C LEU A 57 -23.45 -13.53 12.15
N LYS A 58 -24.20 -14.63 12.07
CA LYS A 58 -24.65 -15.18 10.79
C LYS A 58 -25.52 -14.20 10.03
N ASN A 59 -26.39 -13.48 10.72
CA ASN A 59 -27.22 -12.44 10.14
C ASN A 59 -26.42 -11.15 9.88
N THR A 60 -25.80 -10.61 10.92
CA THR A 60 -25.13 -9.30 10.90
C THR A 60 -23.75 -9.39 11.54
N ALA A 61 -22.67 -9.41 10.73
CA ALA A 61 -21.30 -9.53 11.26
C ALA A 61 -20.91 -8.39 12.21
N LYS A 62 -21.48 -7.20 12.04
CA LYS A 62 -21.28 -6.05 12.96
C LYS A 62 -21.70 -6.34 14.40
N ALA A 63 -22.56 -7.36 14.64
CA ALA A 63 -22.95 -7.77 16.00
C ALA A 63 -21.76 -8.23 16.86
N ILE A 64 -20.58 -8.47 16.27
CA ILE A 64 -19.33 -8.80 16.98
C ILE A 64 -18.99 -7.74 18.04
N GLN A 65 -19.34 -6.46 17.83
CA GLN A 65 -19.09 -5.38 18.79
C GLN A 65 -19.79 -5.59 20.14
N PHE A 66 -20.86 -6.40 20.19
CA PHE A 66 -21.60 -6.72 21.40
C PHE A 66 -21.15 -8.03 22.05
N ILE A 67 -20.07 -8.63 21.57
CA ILE A 67 -19.50 -9.87 22.12
C ILE A 67 -18.13 -9.56 22.70
N PRO A 68 -18.05 -9.10 23.98
CA PRO A 68 -16.76 -8.93 24.62
C PRO A 68 -16.05 -10.29 24.71
N ASP A 69 -14.73 -10.27 24.57
CA ASP A 69 -13.87 -11.46 24.60
C ASP A 69 -14.36 -12.58 23.67
N ALA A 70 -14.72 -12.19 22.44
CA ALA A 70 -15.21 -13.13 21.44
C ALA A 70 -14.16 -14.22 21.17
N PRO A 71 -14.55 -15.51 21.21
CA PRO A 71 -13.64 -16.60 20.89
C PRO A 71 -13.18 -16.52 19.43
N LYS A 72 -12.02 -17.13 19.14
CA LYS A 72 -11.34 -17.09 17.83
C LYS A 72 -12.30 -17.37 16.66
N GLU A 73 -13.12 -18.39 16.79
CA GLU A 73 -14.04 -18.84 15.73
C GLU A 73 -15.07 -17.76 15.36
N LEU A 74 -15.51 -16.94 16.34
CA LEU A 74 -16.46 -15.85 16.09
C LEU A 74 -15.77 -14.64 15.44
N LEU A 75 -14.53 -14.36 15.83
CA LEU A 75 -13.72 -13.31 15.22
C LEU A 75 -13.44 -13.63 13.75
N GLU A 76 -13.01 -14.87 13.46
CA GLU A 76 -12.79 -15.37 12.10
C GLU A 76 -14.08 -15.25 11.26
N GLN A 77 -15.23 -15.71 11.76
CA GLN A 77 -16.50 -15.61 11.04
C GLN A 77 -16.88 -14.16 10.71
N ALA A 78 -16.60 -13.22 11.62
CA ALA A 78 -16.88 -11.81 11.36
C ALA A 78 -15.98 -11.27 10.23
N VAL A 79 -14.67 -11.55 10.29
CA VAL A 79 -13.69 -11.07 9.32
C VAL A 79 -13.84 -11.76 7.96
N HIS A 80 -14.13 -13.07 7.91
CA HIS A 80 -14.38 -13.78 6.66
C HIS A 80 -15.51 -13.17 5.83
N LYS A 81 -16.53 -12.59 6.47
CA LYS A 81 -17.62 -11.89 5.75
C LYS A 81 -17.13 -10.60 5.10
N SER A 82 -16.31 -9.85 5.79
CA SER A 82 -15.63 -8.65 5.29
C SER A 82 -14.54 -8.23 6.25
N TRP A 83 -13.35 -7.91 5.71
CA TRP A 83 -12.25 -7.33 6.49
C TRP A 83 -12.64 -6.04 7.22
N THR A 84 -13.62 -5.29 6.69
CA THR A 84 -14.11 -4.04 7.30
C THR A 84 -14.78 -4.25 8.67
N ASN A 85 -15.14 -5.50 9.00
CA ASN A 85 -15.70 -5.83 10.31
C ASN A 85 -14.67 -5.73 11.43
N LEU A 86 -13.37 -5.62 11.13
CA LEU A 86 -12.33 -5.26 12.10
C LEU A 86 -12.64 -3.95 12.84
N ALA A 87 -13.35 -3.01 12.19
CA ALA A 87 -13.79 -1.75 12.80
C ALA A 87 -14.65 -1.95 14.06
N TYR A 88 -15.28 -3.11 14.22
CA TYR A 88 -16.17 -3.45 15.32
C TYR A 88 -15.50 -4.32 16.39
N ILE A 89 -14.21 -4.63 16.23
CA ILE A 89 -13.43 -5.46 17.15
C ILE A 89 -12.44 -4.54 17.87
N LYS A 90 -12.58 -4.43 19.21
CA LYS A 90 -11.64 -3.65 20.01
C LYS A 90 -10.29 -4.39 20.07
N HIS A 91 -9.21 -3.68 19.76
CA HIS A 91 -7.84 -4.23 19.78
C HIS A 91 -7.73 -5.58 19.05
N PRO A 92 -8.00 -5.64 17.74
CA PRO A 92 -7.94 -6.90 17.02
C PRO A 92 -6.53 -7.48 17.09
N PRO A 93 -6.38 -8.78 17.41
CA PRO A 93 -5.07 -9.41 17.48
C PRO A 93 -4.42 -9.47 16.08
N GLU A 94 -3.09 -9.46 16.04
CA GLU A 94 -2.32 -9.40 14.79
C GLU A 94 -2.65 -10.54 13.82
N TRP A 95 -2.86 -11.76 14.33
CA TRP A 95 -3.27 -12.90 13.51
C TRP A 95 -4.60 -12.66 12.77
N LEU A 96 -5.53 -11.94 13.38
CA LEU A 96 -6.83 -11.63 12.77
C LEU A 96 -6.69 -10.53 11.70
N ILE A 97 -5.80 -9.57 11.95
CA ILE A 97 -5.49 -8.54 10.95
C ILE A 97 -4.78 -9.18 9.75
N MET A 98 -3.88 -10.15 9.97
CA MET A 98 -3.23 -10.92 8.91
C MET A 98 -4.27 -11.66 8.04
N GLU A 99 -5.26 -12.29 8.67
CA GLU A 99 -6.38 -12.92 7.97
C GLU A 99 -7.17 -11.90 7.12
N ALA A 100 -7.44 -10.73 7.68
CA ALA A 100 -8.13 -9.65 6.97
C ALA A 100 -7.31 -9.08 5.81
N ILE A 101 -5.98 -9.02 5.92
CA ILE A 101 -5.06 -8.58 4.86
C ILE A 101 -5.15 -9.48 3.64
N SER A 102 -5.45 -10.77 3.79
CA SER A 102 -5.68 -11.67 2.66
C SER A 102 -6.83 -11.20 1.74
N GLN A 103 -7.80 -10.45 2.30
CA GLN A 103 -8.89 -9.84 1.54
C GLN A 103 -8.52 -8.43 1.05
N SER A 104 -7.79 -7.66 1.86
CA SER A 104 -7.33 -6.32 1.50
C SER A 104 -6.19 -5.86 2.40
N GLY A 105 -5.09 -5.40 1.79
CA GLY A 105 -3.96 -4.80 2.50
C GLY A 105 -4.35 -3.59 3.36
N TRP A 106 -5.45 -2.92 3.06
CA TRP A 106 -5.93 -1.79 3.85
C TRP A 106 -6.41 -2.18 5.25
N ALA A 107 -6.59 -3.47 5.52
CA ALA A 107 -6.90 -3.96 6.86
C ALA A 107 -5.82 -3.60 7.89
N ILE A 108 -4.59 -3.30 7.46
CA ILE A 108 -3.48 -2.85 8.32
C ILE A 108 -3.82 -1.59 9.12
N GLN A 109 -4.77 -0.76 8.67
CA GLN A 109 -5.21 0.44 9.39
C GLN A 109 -5.73 0.15 10.81
N TYR A 110 -6.10 -1.09 11.09
CA TYR A 110 -6.58 -1.52 12.42
C TYR A 110 -5.47 -2.04 13.32
N ALA A 111 -4.23 -2.13 12.84
CA ALA A 111 -3.07 -2.49 13.64
C ALA A 111 -2.48 -1.24 14.30
N GLU A 112 -2.31 -1.26 15.63
CA GLU A 112 -1.70 -0.12 16.34
C GLU A 112 -0.19 -0.03 16.10
N ASN A 113 0.50 -1.17 16.20
CA ASN A 113 1.95 -1.30 16.00
C ASN A 113 2.23 -2.58 15.19
N PRO A 114 2.01 -2.55 13.86
CA PRO A 114 2.14 -3.74 13.04
C PRO A 114 3.59 -4.25 12.97
N SER A 115 3.78 -5.56 13.09
CA SER A 115 5.07 -6.20 12.79
C SER A 115 5.52 -5.95 11.36
N GLU A 116 6.82 -6.09 11.07
CA GLU A 116 7.32 -5.95 9.70
C GLU A 116 6.67 -6.96 8.75
N GLU A 117 6.40 -8.17 9.23
CA GLU A 117 5.70 -9.21 8.45
C GLU A 117 4.30 -8.77 8.05
N LEU A 118 3.56 -8.18 9.00
CA LEU A 118 2.22 -7.65 8.72
C LEU A 118 2.26 -6.47 7.75
N GLN A 119 3.23 -5.57 7.92
CA GLN A 119 3.45 -4.45 7.00
C GLN A 119 3.75 -4.95 5.57
N MET A 120 4.65 -5.94 5.42
CA MET A 120 4.99 -6.54 4.13
C MET A 120 3.77 -7.18 3.46
N ALA A 121 3.03 -8.03 4.18
CA ALA A 121 1.82 -8.65 3.66
C ALA A 121 0.80 -7.61 3.17
N ALA A 122 0.64 -6.51 3.91
CA ALA A 122 -0.30 -5.45 3.54
C ALA A 122 0.09 -4.75 2.23
N ILE A 123 1.38 -4.37 2.05
CA ILE A 123 1.82 -3.68 0.84
C ILE A 123 1.88 -4.61 -0.39
N GLU A 124 2.11 -5.92 -0.19
CA GLU A 124 2.06 -6.91 -1.27
C GLU A 124 0.64 -7.04 -1.84
N GLN A 125 -0.37 -6.95 -0.99
CA GLN A 125 -1.78 -6.92 -1.42
C GLN A 125 -2.16 -5.57 -2.06
N ASN A 126 -1.78 -4.47 -1.41
CA ASN A 126 -2.07 -3.12 -1.88
C ASN A 126 -0.88 -2.21 -1.52
N TYR A 127 -0.06 -1.79 -2.48
CA TYR A 127 1.11 -0.95 -2.22
C TYR A 127 0.76 0.36 -1.49
N ASP A 128 -0.43 0.90 -1.73
CA ASP A 128 -0.91 2.13 -1.10
C ASP A 128 -1.43 1.93 0.33
N ALA A 129 -1.45 0.68 0.85
CA ALA A 129 -1.69 0.39 2.26
C ALA A 129 -0.63 1.03 3.16
N ILE A 130 0.54 1.35 2.61
CA ILE A 130 1.63 2.04 3.34
C ILE A 130 1.18 3.36 3.98
N ARG A 131 0.15 4.03 3.44
CA ARG A 131 -0.42 5.26 4.01
C ARG A 131 -1.03 5.08 5.40
N TYR A 132 -1.37 3.86 5.77
CA TYR A 132 -1.92 3.52 7.08
C TYR A 132 -0.85 3.04 8.07
N ILE A 133 0.39 2.91 7.64
CA ILE A 133 1.52 2.48 8.46
C ILE A 133 2.26 3.72 8.96
N LYS A 134 2.18 4.01 10.26
CA LYS A 134 2.79 5.21 10.84
C LYS A 134 4.31 5.24 10.70
N HIS A 135 4.95 4.08 10.86
CA HIS A 135 6.41 3.93 10.84
C HIS A 135 6.80 2.74 9.96
N PRO A 136 6.70 2.86 8.63
CA PRO A 136 7.11 1.77 7.75
C PRO A 136 8.61 1.55 7.83
N THR A 137 9.04 0.28 8.00
CA THR A 137 10.47 -0.04 8.03
C THR A 137 11.15 0.28 6.69
N PRO A 138 12.47 0.53 6.64
CA PRO A 138 13.17 0.78 5.37
C PRO A 138 12.93 -0.33 4.33
N ARG A 139 12.86 -1.58 4.77
CA ARG A 139 12.58 -2.73 3.90
C ARG A 139 11.17 -2.66 3.30
N VAL A 140 10.17 -2.31 4.11
CA VAL A 140 8.78 -2.13 3.65
C VAL A 140 8.68 -0.96 2.67
N GLN A 141 9.37 0.16 2.95
CA GLN A 141 9.43 1.30 2.04
C GLN A 141 10.04 0.92 0.68
N ALA A 142 11.15 0.19 0.71
CA ALA A 142 11.83 -0.31 -0.49
C ALA A 142 10.93 -1.25 -1.32
N ALA A 143 10.25 -2.18 -0.66
CA ALA A 143 9.32 -3.09 -1.31
C ALA A 143 8.11 -2.35 -1.91
N ALA A 144 7.52 -1.40 -1.20
CA ALA A 144 6.43 -0.56 -1.72
C ALA A 144 6.87 0.26 -2.94
N ALA A 145 8.07 0.87 -2.88
CA ALA A 145 8.65 1.62 -3.99
C ALA A 145 8.94 0.74 -5.22
N ALA A 146 9.31 -0.54 -5.00
CA ALA A 146 9.52 -1.51 -6.07
C ALA A 146 8.23 -1.86 -6.81
N ILE A 147 7.11 -1.95 -6.09
CA ILE A 147 5.78 -2.20 -6.66
C ILE A 147 5.29 -0.94 -7.39
N ASN A 148 5.31 0.21 -6.70
CA ASN A 148 4.91 1.48 -7.28
C ASN A 148 5.56 2.66 -6.53
N TYR A 149 6.37 3.46 -7.23
CA TYR A 149 7.08 4.61 -6.64
C TYR A 149 6.15 5.63 -5.98
N THR A 150 4.89 5.71 -6.41
CA THR A 150 3.91 6.65 -5.82
C THR A 150 3.56 6.33 -4.37
N ALA A 151 3.87 5.11 -3.89
CA ALA A 151 3.76 4.74 -2.48
C ALA A 151 4.55 5.70 -1.56
N LEU A 152 5.69 6.22 -2.05
CA LEU A 152 6.54 7.12 -1.27
C LEU A 152 5.91 8.50 -1.00
N ARG A 153 4.80 8.84 -1.66
CA ARG A 153 4.02 10.07 -1.36
C ARG A 153 3.46 10.08 0.07
N TYR A 154 3.30 8.92 0.67
CA TYR A 154 2.72 8.75 1.99
C TYR A 154 3.77 8.69 3.10
N ILE A 155 5.05 8.94 2.77
CA ILE A 155 6.18 8.89 3.68
C ILE A 155 6.91 10.23 3.65
N ASP A 156 6.96 10.93 4.78
CA ASP A 156 7.59 12.26 4.85
C ASP A 156 9.07 12.23 4.48
N LYS A 157 9.80 11.23 4.98
CA LYS A 157 11.22 11.04 4.73
C LYS A 157 11.51 9.60 4.32
N PRO A 158 11.33 9.26 3.04
CA PRO A 158 11.63 7.94 2.55
C PRO A 158 13.11 7.59 2.75
N SER A 159 13.39 6.32 3.06
CA SER A 159 14.76 5.82 3.15
C SER A 159 15.50 6.00 1.81
N PHE A 160 16.82 6.22 1.88
CA PHE A 160 17.63 6.40 0.67
C PHE A 160 17.51 5.22 -0.29
N GLU A 161 17.46 4.00 0.24
CA GLU A 161 17.27 2.78 -0.54
C GLU A 161 15.93 2.81 -1.31
N ALA A 162 14.82 3.17 -0.63
CA ALA A 162 13.51 3.27 -1.27
C ALA A 162 13.48 4.36 -2.35
N GLN A 163 14.17 5.49 -2.14
CA GLN A 163 14.32 6.53 -3.15
C GLN A 163 15.07 6.01 -4.38
N CYS A 164 16.19 5.32 -4.18
CA CYS A 164 16.98 4.73 -5.29
C CYS A 164 16.17 3.72 -6.09
N ILE A 165 15.40 2.85 -5.44
CA ILE A 165 14.52 1.88 -6.11
C ILE A 165 13.43 2.61 -6.91
N ALA A 166 12.80 3.63 -6.32
CA ALA A 166 11.79 4.44 -7.02
C ALA A 166 12.35 5.08 -8.29
N ILE A 167 13.55 5.66 -8.22
CA ILE A 167 14.26 6.30 -9.35
C ILE A 167 14.66 5.27 -10.41
N ALA A 168 15.12 4.08 -10.00
CA ALA A 168 15.48 3.01 -10.94
C ALA A 168 14.28 2.56 -11.78
N ASN A 169 13.12 2.45 -11.13
CA ASN A 169 11.88 1.98 -11.76
C ASN A 169 11.17 3.07 -12.57
N ASN A 170 11.23 4.33 -12.12
CA ASN A 170 10.57 5.44 -12.81
C ASN A 170 11.25 6.79 -12.50
N GLU A 171 11.75 7.45 -13.55
CA GLU A 171 12.42 8.75 -13.44
C GLU A 171 11.52 9.87 -12.91
N GLN A 172 10.20 9.75 -13.01
CA GLN A 172 9.26 10.73 -12.47
C GLN A 172 9.25 10.76 -10.94
N ALA A 173 9.77 9.71 -10.29
CA ALA A 173 9.89 9.65 -8.85
C ALA A 173 10.69 10.85 -8.28
N ILE A 174 11.61 11.44 -9.05
CA ILE A 174 12.37 12.64 -8.65
C ILE A 174 11.46 13.80 -8.22
N ARG A 175 10.24 13.86 -8.73
CA ARG A 175 9.26 14.90 -8.36
C ARG A 175 8.78 14.79 -6.91
N LEU A 176 8.96 13.64 -6.29
CA LEU A 176 8.63 13.40 -4.88
C LEU A 176 9.75 13.88 -3.95
N PHE A 177 10.97 14.10 -4.47
CA PHE A 177 12.17 14.38 -3.69
C PHE A 177 12.64 15.84 -3.91
N VAL A 178 11.80 16.80 -3.50
CA VAL A 178 12.00 18.24 -3.80
C VAL A 178 13.24 18.80 -3.13
N ASP A 179 13.60 18.35 -1.91
CA ASP A 179 14.72 18.85 -1.11
C ASP A 179 15.97 17.97 -1.20
N THR A 180 16.16 17.26 -2.33
CA THR A 180 17.33 16.42 -2.54
C THR A 180 18.59 17.27 -2.67
N ASP A 181 19.64 16.94 -1.93
CA ASP A 181 20.97 17.54 -2.07
C ASP A 181 21.67 17.12 -3.37
N THR A 182 22.74 17.83 -3.72
CA THR A 182 23.44 17.60 -4.99
C THR A 182 24.06 16.20 -5.09
N GLU A 183 24.65 15.66 -4.02
CA GLU A 183 25.29 14.33 -4.04
C GLU A 183 24.24 13.22 -4.25
N THR A 184 23.12 13.32 -3.57
CA THR A 184 21.97 12.40 -3.76
C THR A 184 21.43 12.50 -5.19
N LEU A 185 21.31 13.72 -5.73
CA LEU A 185 20.86 13.92 -7.10
C LEU A 185 21.83 13.31 -8.12
N LEU A 186 23.15 13.46 -7.92
CA LEU A 186 24.16 12.83 -8.76
C LEU A 186 24.06 11.29 -8.71
N THR A 187 23.76 10.74 -7.54
CA THR A 187 23.51 9.30 -7.40
C THR A 187 22.27 8.87 -8.19
N PHE A 188 21.18 9.62 -8.15
CA PHE A 188 19.99 9.35 -8.94
C PHE A 188 20.25 9.39 -10.45
N LEU A 189 21.08 10.34 -10.91
CA LEU A 189 21.51 10.41 -12.32
C LEU A 189 22.38 9.22 -12.74
N LYS A 190 23.17 8.63 -11.83
CA LYS A 190 23.90 7.38 -12.10
C LYS A 190 22.97 6.15 -12.19
N ILE A 191 21.85 6.17 -11.47
CA ILE A 191 20.85 5.10 -11.49
C ILE A 191 19.99 5.19 -12.76
N ASN A 192 19.47 6.40 -13.04
CA ASN A 192 18.55 6.63 -14.16
C ASN A 192 18.78 8.02 -14.75
N ILE A 193 19.41 8.08 -15.92
CA ILE A 193 19.75 9.34 -16.58
C ILE A 193 18.51 10.15 -17.00
N LEU A 194 17.37 9.50 -17.22
CA LEU A 194 16.14 10.17 -17.60
C LEU A 194 15.56 11.08 -16.50
N VAL A 195 16.03 10.97 -15.27
CA VAL A 195 15.74 11.93 -14.18
C VAL A 195 15.96 13.37 -14.63
N ILE A 196 16.97 13.59 -15.47
CA ILE A 196 17.32 14.91 -16.04
C ILE A 196 16.14 15.60 -16.76
N ARG A 197 15.20 14.81 -17.30
CA ARG A 197 14.00 15.33 -18.00
C ARG A 197 13.05 16.07 -17.06
N TYR A 198 13.08 15.76 -15.77
CA TYR A 198 12.15 16.25 -14.76
C TYR A 198 12.80 17.23 -13.78
N LEU A 199 14.10 17.54 -13.93
CA LEU A 199 14.76 18.56 -13.13
C LEU A 199 14.32 19.95 -13.60
N PRO A 200 13.86 20.81 -12.68
CA PRO A 200 13.59 22.21 -13.01
C PRO A 200 14.93 22.95 -13.22
N ARG A 201 14.90 24.09 -13.93
CA ARG A 201 16.11 24.87 -14.26
C ARG A 201 16.93 25.32 -13.04
N ASN A 202 16.28 25.62 -11.96
CA ASN A 202 16.92 26.06 -10.71
C ASN A 202 17.54 24.90 -9.87
N ARG A 203 17.42 23.66 -10.34
CA ARG A 203 17.99 22.46 -9.70
C ARG A 203 18.88 21.66 -10.64
N LEU A 204 19.46 22.32 -11.60
CA LEU A 204 20.37 21.66 -12.55
C LEU A 204 21.71 21.39 -11.86
N VAL A 205 22.29 20.25 -12.15
CA VAL A 205 23.68 19.95 -11.81
C VAL A 205 24.64 20.72 -12.69
N SER A 206 25.88 20.96 -12.24
CA SER A 206 26.88 21.61 -13.07
C SER A 206 27.23 20.76 -14.32
N ASN A 207 27.77 21.41 -15.36
CA ASN A 207 28.27 20.70 -16.54
C ASN A 207 29.33 19.66 -16.21
N ASP A 208 30.22 19.99 -15.28
CA ASP A 208 31.32 19.12 -14.86
C ASP A 208 30.80 17.92 -14.07
N ASP A 209 29.84 18.15 -13.19
CA ASP A 209 29.20 17.07 -12.45
C ASP A 209 28.41 16.13 -13.37
N LEU A 210 27.65 16.66 -14.33
CA LEU A 210 26.95 15.84 -15.33
C LEU A 210 27.93 15.00 -16.14
N LYS A 211 29.01 15.60 -16.65
CA LYS A 211 30.04 14.87 -17.40
C LYS A 211 30.75 13.83 -16.54
N ARG A 212 31.00 14.13 -15.27
CA ARG A 212 31.59 13.19 -14.31
C ARG A 212 30.69 11.98 -14.11
N VAL A 213 29.40 12.18 -13.82
CA VAL A 213 28.41 11.12 -13.68
C VAL A 213 28.32 10.24 -14.93
N LEU A 214 28.20 10.86 -16.10
CA LEU A 214 28.12 10.14 -17.35
C LEU A 214 29.38 9.30 -17.61
N LYS A 215 30.57 9.89 -17.38
CA LYS A 215 31.85 9.19 -17.57
C LYS A 215 31.95 7.99 -16.60
N GLU A 216 31.69 8.21 -15.31
CA GLU A 216 31.75 7.16 -14.30
C GLU A 216 30.79 6.00 -14.60
N THR A 217 29.58 6.31 -15.06
CA THR A 217 28.55 5.28 -15.30
C THR A 217 28.80 4.53 -16.62
N LEU A 218 29.08 5.26 -17.72
CA LEU A 218 29.24 4.65 -19.05
C LEU A 218 30.57 3.88 -19.20
N SER A 219 31.60 4.19 -18.38
CA SER A 219 32.88 3.48 -18.40
C SER A 219 32.84 2.12 -17.68
N ARG A 220 31.79 1.80 -16.94
CA ARG A 220 31.66 0.54 -16.22
C ARG A 220 31.46 -0.62 -17.18
N ASP A 221 32.13 -1.74 -16.94
CA ASP A 221 31.94 -2.96 -17.75
C ASP A 221 30.56 -3.61 -17.51
N ASP A 222 29.98 -3.39 -16.33
CA ASP A 222 28.65 -3.87 -15.94
C ASP A 222 27.53 -2.85 -16.18
N VAL A 223 27.79 -1.76 -16.93
CA VAL A 223 26.81 -0.71 -17.19
C VAL A 223 25.46 -1.32 -17.64
N PRO A 224 24.32 -0.91 -17.03
CA PRO A 224 23.03 -1.41 -17.46
C PRO A 224 22.71 -1.01 -18.89
N GLU A 225 22.26 -1.97 -19.70
CA GLU A 225 21.87 -1.71 -21.09
C GLU A 225 20.82 -0.59 -21.21
N LYS A 226 19.80 -0.63 -20.34
CA LYS A 226 18.78 0.41 -20.26
C LYS A 226 19.38 1.80 -20.09
N TYR A 227 20.38 1.96 -19.21
CA TYR A 227 21.01 3.26 -18.98
C TYR A 227 21.65 3.81 -20.25
N VAL A 228 22.36 2.97 -21.00
CA VAL A 228 23.02 3.38 -22.27
C VAL A 228 21.98 3.78 -23.31
N ARG A 229 20.92 2.99 -23.48
CA ARG A 229 19.82 3.30 -24.41
C ARG A 229 19.13 4.61 -24.03
N ASP A 230 18.76 4.76 -22.75
CA ASP A 230 18.14 5.96 -22.21
C ASP A 230 19.03 7.20 -22.41
N PHE A 231 20.35 7.06 -22.24
CA PHE A 231 21.30 8.14 -22.52
C PHE A 231 21.30 8.54 -23.99
N ILE A 232 21.37 7.57 -24.92
CA ILE A 232 21.36 7.83 -26.35
C ILE A 232 20.06 8.50 -26.80
N ASP A 233 18.91 8.12 -26.21
CA ASP A 233 17.60 8.65 -26.60
C ASP A 233 17.22 9.94 -25.86
N CYS A 234 17.98 10.35 -24.84
CA CYS A 234 17.69 11.54 -24.06
C CYS A 234 18.04 12.82 -24.80
N ARG A 235 17.09 13.39 -25.56
CA ARG A 235 17.27 14.66 -26.30
C ARG A 235 17.66 15.84 -25.42
N ARG A 236 17.25 15.84 -24.13
CA ARG A 236 17.53 16.94 -23.20
C ARG A 236 19.02 17.17 -22.95
N ILE A 237 19.85 16.15 -23.09
CA ILE A 237 21.31 16.24 -22.94
C ILE A 237 21.97 16.92 -24.14
N GLU A 238 21.32 16.91 -25.30
CA GLU A 238 21.82 17.52 -26.56
C GLU A 238 21.38 19.00 -26.69
N THR A 239 20.48 19.46 -25.87
CA THR A 239 19.93 20.81 -25.95
C THR A 239 20.55 21.74 -24.92
N ASP A 240 20.66 23.04 -25.25
CA ASP A 240 21.04 24.07 -24.29
C ASP A 240 19.91 24.35 -23.31
N TYR A 241 19.86 23.56 -22.24
CA TYR A 241 18.86 23.69 -21.18
C TYR A 241 19.49 24.05 -19.82
N GLY A 242 20.60 24.76 -19.85
CA GLY A 242 21.35 25.16 -18.65
C GLY A 242 22.66 24.38 -18.43
N TRP A 243 23.03 23.52 -19.37
CA TRP A 243 24.36 22.92 -19.54
C TRP A 243 24.77 22.93 -21.01
N SER A 244 26.06 22.81 -21.26
CA SER A 244 26.58 22.71 -22.62
C SER A 244 26.12 21.39 -23.26
N PRO A 245 25.61 21.43 -24.50
CA PRO A 245 25.20 20.22 -25.20
C PRO A 245 26.30 19.16 -25.25
N VAL A 246 25.92 17.91 -25.06
CA VAL A 246 26.86 16.77 -25.12
C VAL A 246 26.63 16.01 -26.42
N ASP A 247 27.68 15.90 -27.23
CA ASP A 247 27.71 14.94 -28.34
C ASP A 247 27.77 13.52 -27.74
N LYS A 248 26.65 12.84 -27.74
CA LYS A 248 26.49 11.54 -27.08
C LYS A 248 27.34 10.46 -27.73
N LEU A 249 27.43 10.44 -29.05
CA LEU A 249 28.23 9.42 -29.79
C LEU A 249 29.71 9.60 -29.49
N LEU A 250 30.21 10.84 -29.62
CA LEU A 250 31.59 11.15 -29.30
C LEU A 250 31.92 10.89 -27.85
N PHE A 251 30.96 11.15 -26.94
CA PHE A 251 31.13 10.92 -25.50
C PHE A 251 31.28 9.41 -25.20
N VAL A 252 30.40 8.56 -25.74
CA VAL A 252 30.50 7.10 -25.58
C VAL A 252 31.78 6.57 -26.24
N TYR A 253 32.14 7.06 -27.40
CA TYR A 253 33.38 6.67 -28.07
C TYR A 253 34.62 6.93 -27.20
N ARG A 254 34.68 8.11 -26.56
CA ARG A 254 35.84 8.50 -25.73
C ARG A 254 35.85 7.80 -24.37
N TYR A 255 34.71 7.68 -23.70
CA TYR A 255 34.64 7.31 -22.29
C TYR A 255 33.87 6.02 -21.99
N GLY A 256 33.08 5.53 -22.95
CA GLY A 256 32.26 4.33 -22.74
C GLY A 256 33.08 3.05 -22.69
N SER A 257 32.64 2.10 -21.86
CA SER A 257 33.15 0.73 -21.86
C SER A 257 32.89 0.03 -23.21
N ARG A 258 33.52 -1.13 -23.43
CA ARG A 258 33.27 -1.95 -24.63
C ARG A 258 31.76 -2.26 -24.77
N LYS A 259 31.10 -2.61 -23.66
CA LYS A 259 29.67 -2.89 -23.62
C LYS A 259 28.84 -1.66 -24.00
N ALA A 260 29.15 -0.50 -23.44
CA ALA A 260 28.44 0.75 -23.77
C ALA A 260 28.56 1.10 -25.26
N LYS A 261 29.76 0.94 -25.86
CA LYS A 261 30.00 1.17 -27.28
C LYS A 261 29.19 0.24 -28.15
N GLN A 262 29.15 -1.06 -27.81
CA GLN A 262 28.38 -2.06 -28.58
C GLN A 262 26.89 -1.72 -28.53
N ILE A 263 26.32 -1.47 -27.34
CA ILE A 263 24.90 -1.09 -27.19
C ILE A 263 24.57 0.16 -28.00
N THR A 264 25.47 1.15 -28.02
CA THR A 264 25.28 2.39 -28.81
C THR A 264 25.22 2.13 -30.30
N VAL A 265 26.07 1.25 -30.82
CA VAL A 265 26.05 0.84 -32.25
C VAL A 265 24.75 0.12 -32.56
N ASP A 266 24.36 -0.85 -31.74
CA ASP A 266 23.12 -1.62 -31.93
C ASP A 266 21.89 -0.71 -31.93
N GLU A 267 21.86 0.32 -31.07
CA GLU A 267 20.74 1.27 -31.00
C GLU A 267 20.66 2.16 -32.25
N LYS A 268 21.80 2.59 -32.77
CA LYS A 268 21.83 3.41 -34.00
C LYS A 268 21.50 2.63 -35.24
N LEU A 269 21.85 1.36 -35.33
CA LEU A 269 21.51 0.50 -36.47
C LEU A 269 20.00 0.13 -36.50
N LYS A 270 19.28 0.15 -35.39
CA LYS A 270 17.82 -0.06 -35.37
C LYS A 270 17.01 1.08 -36.02
N ILE A 271 17.61 2.26 -36.17
CA ILE A 271 16.95 3.48 -36.66
C ILE A 271 17.11 3.61 -38.17
N GLN A 272 17.88 2.72 -38.79
CA GLN A 272 18.01 2.60 -40.28
C GLN A 272 17.07 1.52 -40.81
#